data_dfcd820ffc36b7aeac8f813a4e714961
#
_entry.id   dfcd820ffc36b7aeac8f813a4e714961
#
_cell.length_a   1.000
_cell.length_b   1.000
_cell.length_c   1.000
_cell.angle_alpha   90.00
_cell.angle_beta   90.00
_cell.angle_gamma   90.00
#
_symmetry.space_group_name_H-M   'P 1'
#
loop_
_entity.id
_entity.type
_entity.pdbx_description
1 polymer ?
#
loop_
_entity_poly.entity_id
_entity_poly.type
_entity_poly.pdbx_seq_one_letter_code
_entity_poly.pdbx_strand_id
1 'polypeptide(L)'
;FDGIIIGILIFFFIPGLIYGAVVGTIKNDKDTVKHITHSMSGLASYIVLVFFAAQFVYFFSYSNLGLILAINGAEALRSISLTGISLIIAFVLLSAFINLFMGSASAKWAIMAPVFIPMFMLLGYHPSLTQAAFRIGDSVTNLITPMMSYFALIVTYAQKYDDRYGIGTIISTMIPYTFLLTIAWIIFLIIWMSIGLPLGPDGPLYLPGK
;
A
#
# COMPACT_ATOMS: atom_id res chain seq x y z
N PHE A 1 -19.56 1.00 -5.60
CA PHE A 1 -18.19 1.57 -5.81
C PHE A 1 -17.78 1.57 -7.29
N ASP A 2 -18.36 0.72 -8.13
CA ASP A 2 -17.94 0.58 -9.55
C ASP A 2 -18.15 1.87 -10.36
N GLY A 3 -19.18 2.63 -10.05
CA GLY A 3 -19.42 3.93 -10.68
C GLY A 3 -18.36 5.01 -10.41
N ILE A 4 -17.61 4.90 -9.30
CA ILE A 4 -16.53 5.85 -8.98
C ILE A 4 -15.38 5.72 -9.96
N ILE A 5 -15.04 4.49 -10.39
CA ILE A 5 -13.97 4.24 -11.35
C ILE A 5 -14.28 4.92 -12.68
N ILE A 6 -15.53 4.77 -13.15
CA ILE A 6 -16.00 5.42 -14.38
C ILE A 6 -15.98 6.96 -14.22
N GLY A 7 -16.44 7.45 -13.05
CA GLY A 7 -16.42 8.87 -12.73
C GLY A 7 -14.99 9.46 -12.77
N ILE A 8 -14.02 8.79 -12.16
CA ILE A 8 -12.60 9.18 -12.18
C ILE A 8 -12.05 9.17 -13.62
N LEU A 9 -12.36 8.11 -14.38
CA LEU A 9 -11.93 8.02 -15.77
C LEU A 9 -12.42 9.23 -16.58
N ILE A 10 -13.72 9.53 -16.50
CA ILE A 10 -14.32 10.66 -17.23
C ILE A 10 -13.72 11.99 -16.76
N PHE A 11 -13.56 12.16 -15.45
CA PHE A 11 -13.03 13.38 -14.84
C PHE A 11 -11.61 13.72 -15.31
N PHE A 12 -10.76 12.73 -15.55
CA PHE A 12 -9.40 12.96 -16.05
C PHE A 12 -9.31 12.90 -17.59
N PHE A 13 -10.10 12.06 -18.23
CA PHE A 13 -10.04 11.85 -19.67
C PHE A 13 -10.54 13.06 -20.45
N ILE A 14 -11.68 13.65 -20.06
CA ILE A 14 -12.25 14.79 -20.78
C ILE A 14 -11.33 16.02 -20.73
N PRO A 15 -10.85 16.50 -19.55
CA PRO A 15 -9.90 17.59 -19.50
C PRO A 15 -8.59 17.30 -20.25
N GLY A 16 -8.10 16.05 -20.20
CA GLY A 16 -6.92 15.63 -20.94
C GLY A 16 -7.08 15.75 -22.44
N LEU A 17 -8.23 15.34 -22.99
CA LEU A 17 -8.57 15.51 -24.40
C LEU A 17 -8.67 16.98 -24.82
N ILE A 18 -9.40 17.78 -24.02
CA ILE A 18 -9.58 19.21 -24.30
C ILE A 18 -8.23 19.92 -24.29
N TYR A 19 -7.42 19.67 -23.26
CA TYR A 19 -6.08 20.25 -23.17
C TYR A 19 -5.20 19.85 -24.36
N GLY A 20 -5.18 18.56 -24.70
CA GLY A 20 -4.42 18.04 -25.83
C GLY A 20 -4.85 18.64 -27.16
N ALA A 21 -6.15 18.89 -27.38
CA ALA A 21 -6.70 19.55 -28.57
C ALA A 21 -6.31 21.03 -28.63
N VAL A 22 -6.41 21.74 -27.48
CA VAL A 22 -6.07 23.18 -27.42
C VAL A 22 -4.58 23.42 -27.63
N VAL A 23 -3.72 22.58 -27.03
CA VAL A 23 -2.25 22.67 -27.19
C VAL A 23 -1.78 22.12 -28.56
N GLY A 24 -2.65 21.40 -29.28
CA GLY A 24 -2.36 20.83 -30.59
C GLY A 24 -1.55 19.53 -30.57
N THR A 25 -1.46 18.86 -29.41
CA THR A 25 -0.85 17.53 -29.27
C THR A 25 -1.78 16.41 -29.71
N ILE A 26 -3.09 16.64 -29.65
CA ILE A 26 -4.13 15.73 -30.12
C ILE A 26 -4.86 16.44 -31.28
N LYS A 27 -4.68 15.94 -32.48
CA LYS A 27 -5.29 16.49 -33.71
C LYS A 27 -6.37 15.58 -34.28
N ASN A 28 -6.34 14.32 -33.91
CA ASN A 28 -7.25 13.30 -34.40
C ASN A 28 -7.35 12.12 -33.38
N ASP A 29 -8.26 11.20 -33.66
CA ASP A 29 -8.49 9.99 -32.88
C ASP A 29 -7.25 9.10 -32.77
N LYS A 30 -6.42 9.04 -33.82
CA LYS A 30 -5.17 8.24 -33.79
C LYS A 30 -4.16 8.76 -32.79
N ASP A 31 -4.07 10.08 -32.63
CA ASP A 31 -3.20 10.69 -31.61
C ASP A 31 -3.68 10.30 -30.20
N THR A 32 -4.98 10.33 -29.97
CA THR A 32 -5.59 9.89 -28.72
C THR A 32 -5.23 8.43 -28.41
N VAL A 33 -5.42 7.53 -29.38
CA VAL A 33 -5.07 6.10 -29.23
C VAL A 33 -3.58 5.94 -28.96
N LYS A 34 -2.71 6.70 -29.64
CA LYS A 34 -1.27 6.66 -29.42
C LYS A 34 -0.88 7.05 -27.99
N HIS A 35 -1.49 8.09 -27.44
CA HIS A 35 -1.24 8.52 -26.05
C HIS A 35 -1.73 7.49 -25.04
N ILE A 36 -2.91 6.90 -25.25
CA ILE A 36 -3.44 5.82 -24.42
C ILE A 36 -2.50 4.60 -24.47
N THR A 37 -2.10 4.19 -25.67
CA THR A 37 -1.18 3.05 -25.85
C THR A 37 0.15 3.27 -25.14
N HIS A 38 0.71 4.47 -25.25
CA HIS A 38 1.95 4.83 -24.54
C HIS A 38 1.80 4.72 -23.01
N SER A 39 0.70 5.24 -22.47
CA SER A 39 0.39 5.14 -21.04
C SER A 39 0.22 3.68 -20.61
N MET A 40 -0.48 2.87 -21.40
CA MET A 40 -0.67 1.43 -21.11
C MET A 40 0.64 0.65 -21.18
N SER A 41 1.55 0.99 -22.10
CA SER A 41 2.90 0.39 -22.15
C SER A 41 3.65 0.58 -20.85
N GLY A 42 3.52 1.74 -20.20
CA GLY A 42 4.09 1.99 -18.87
C GLY A 42 3.53 1.10 -17.77
N LEU A 43 2.33 0.53 -17.96
CA LEU A 43 1.69 -0.38 -17.02
C LEU A 43 1.97 -1.86 -17.29
N ALA A 44 2.71 -2.20 -18.35
CA ALA A 44 2.94 -3.60 -18.74
C ALA A 44 3.53 -4.45 -17.61
N SER A 45 4.57 -3.95 -16.93
CA SER A 45 5.19 -4.65 -15.79
C SER A 45 4.22 -4.86 -14.63
N TYR A 46 3.34 -3.88 -14.38
CA TYR A 46 2.30 -3.98 -13.36
C TYR A 46 1.27 -5.07 -13.70
N ILE A 47 0.83 -5.15 -14.95
CA ILE A 47 -0.11 -6.18 -15.42
C ILE A 47 0.47 -7.58 -15.23
N VAL A 48 1.74 -7.79 -15.62
CA VAL A 48 2.44 -9.07 -15.41
C VAL A 48 2.54 -9.41 -13.93
N LEU A 49 2.90 -8.45 -13.09
CA LEU A 49 2.99 -8.65 -11.64
C LEU A 49 1.63 -9.05 -11.04
N VAL A 50 0.55 -8.36 -11.42
CA VAL A 50 -0.81 -8.66 -10.96
C VAL A 50 -1.25 -10.06 -11.40
N PHE A 51 -0.89 -10.47 -12.62
CA PHE A 51 -1.18 -11.83 -13.10
C PHE A 51 -0.57 -12.91 -12.18
N PHE A 52 0.73 -12.80 -11.87
CA PHE A 52 1.39 -13.76 -10.97
C PHE A 52 0.88 -13.65 -9.53
N ALA A 53 0.61 -12.44 -9.05
CA ALA A 53 0.02 -12.26 -7.72
C ALA A 53 -1.36 -12.90 -7.62
N ALA A 54 -2.19 -12.79 -8.65
CA ALA A 54 -3.51 -13.44 -8.70
C ALA A 54 -3.39 -14.97 -8.68
N GLN A 55 -2.43 -15.55 -9.42
CA GLN A 55 -2.14 -16.99 -9.35
C GLN A 55 -1.72 -17.43 -7.94
N PHE A 56 -0.81 -16.67 -7.32
CA PHE A 56 -0.38 -16.94 -5.95
C PHE A 56 -1.58 -16.94 -4.98
N VAL A 57 -2.41 -15.91 -5.00
CA VAL A 57 -3.59 -15.79 -4.14
C VAL A 57 -4.58 -16.94 -4.38
N TYR A 58 -4.79 -17.30 -5.64
CA TYR A 58 -5.68 -18.41 -6.00
C TYR A 58 -5.16 -19.75 -5.45
N PHE A 59 -3.89 -20.10 -5.70
CA PHE A 59 -3.31 -21.34 -5.19
C PHE A 59 -3.21 -21.36 -3.66
N PHE A 60 -2.91 -20.24 -3.05
CA PHE A 60 -2.85 -20.09 -1.61
C PHE A 60 -4.22 -20.32 -0.95
N SER A 61 -5.28 -19.81 -1.57
CA SER A 61 -6.67 -20.05 -1.15
C SER A 61 -7.09 -21.50 -1.41
N TYR A 62 -6.79 -22.03 -2.59
CA TYR A 62 -7.14 -23.40 -2.99
C TYR A 62 -6.49 -24.46 -2.10
N SER A 63 -5.23 -24.25 -1.71
CA SER A 63 -4.49 -25.14 -0.82
C SER A 63 -4.88 -25.04 0.65
N ASN A 64 -5.77 -24.11 1.03
CA ASN A 64 -6.11 -23.77 2.42
C ASN A 64 -4.90 -23.33 3.28
N LEU A 65 -3.74 -23.05 2.68
CA LEU A 65 -2.55 -22.60 3.39
C LEU A 65 -2.82 -21.29 4.16
N GLY A 66 -3.61 -20.40 3.59
CA GLY A 66 -4.01 -19.16 4.27
C GLY A 66 -4.73 -19.42 5.58
N LEU A 67 -5.70 -20.36 5.58
CA LEU A 67 -6.45 -20.73 6.77
C LEU A 67 -5.55 -21.43 7.82
N ILE A 68 -4.70 -22.35 7.39
CA ILE A 68 -3.76 -23.06 8.27
C ILE A 68 -2.81 -22.06 8.94
N LEU A 69 -2.22 -21.15 8.19
CA LEU A 69 -1.32 -20.12 8.71
C LEU A 69 -2.06 -19.14 9.63
N ALA A 70 -3.31 -18.79 9.29
CA ALA A 70 -4.12 -17.89 10.12
C ALA A 70 -4.44 -18.51 11.48
N ILE A 71 -4.86 -19.78 11.53
CA ILE A 71 -5.19 -20.48 12.77
C ILE A 71 -3.93 -20.66 13.63
N ASN A 72 -2.88 -21.27 13.07
CA ASN A 72 -1.63 -21.51 13.81
C ASN A 72 -0.95 -20.19 14.21
N GLY A 73 -1.00 -19.17 13.37
CA GLY A 73 -0.47 -17.85 13.67
C GLY A 73 -1.22 -17.15 14.79
N ALA A 74 -2.56 -17.21 14.78
CA ALA A 74 -3.39 -16.65 15.86
C ALA A 74 -3.15 -17.36 17.19
N GLU A 75 -3.01 -18.70 17.20
CA GLU A 75 -2.69 -19.46 18.39
C GLU A 75 -1.29 -19.14 18.92
N ALA A 76 -0.29 -19.04 18.05
CA ALA A 76 1.06 -18.64 18.41
C ALA A 76 1.08 -17.23 19.02
N LEU A 77 0.37 -16.26 18.43
CA LEU A 77 0.27 -14.91 18.98
C LEU A 77 -0.42 -14.87 20.34
N ARG A 78 -1.45 -15.70 20.55
CA ARG A 78 -2.11 -15.84 21.85
C ARG A 78 -1.18 -16.47 22.89
N SER A 79 -0.41 -17.50 22.51
CA SER A 79 0.49 -18.21 23.43
C SER A 79 1.60 -17.30 23.99
N ILE A 80 2.08 -16.34 23.19
CA ILE A 80 3.07 -15.35 23.64
C ILE A 80 2.43 -14.06 24.18
N SER A 81 1.09 -14.07 24.37
CA SER A 81 0.31 -12.92 24.83
C SER A 81 0.46 -11.65 23.97
N LEU A 82 0.84 -11.80 22.72
CA LEU A 82 0.95 -10.69 21.76
C LEU A 82 -0.43 -10.41 21.17
N THR A 83 -1.24 -9.65 21.89
CA THR A 83 -2.60 -9.26 21.50
C THR A 83 -2.81 -7.77 21.76
N GLY A 84 -3.97 -7.25 21.41
CA GLY A 84 -4.27 -5.83 21.65
C GLY A 84 -3.39 -4.89 20.83
N ILE A 85 -3.06 -3.77 21.43
CA ILE A 85 -2.27 -2.69 20.80
C ILE A 85 -0.86 -3.17 20.42
N SER A 86 -0.23 -4.03 21.23
CA SER A 86 1.11 -4.55 20.96
C SER A 86 1.17 -5.36 19.66
N LEU A 87 0.14 -6.15 19.36
CA LEU A 87 0.01 -6.86 18.10
C LEU A 87 -0.06 -5.90 16.91
N ILE A 88 -0.88 -4.86 17.00
CA ILE A 88 -1.05 -3.88 15.93
C ILE A 88 0.26 -3.12 15.68
N ILE A 89 0.96 -2.72 16.74
CA ILE A 89 2.29 -2.09 16.61
C ILE A 89 3.28 -3.03 15.91
N ALA A 90 3.35 -4.29 16.35
CA ALA A 90 4.22 -5.28 15.74
C ALA A 90 3.91 -5.48 14.24
N PHE A 91 2.64 -5.47 13.88
CA PHE A 91 2.21 -5.59 12.48
C PHE A 91 2.56 -4.34 11.64
N VAL A 92 2.40 -3.14 12.20
CA VAL A 92 2.87 -1.90 11.56
C VAL A 92 4.37 -1.96 11.28
N LEU A 93 5.16 -2.38 12.27
CA LEU A 93 6.63 -2.49 12.13
C LEU A 93 7.03 -3.58 11.12
N LEU A 94 6.33 -4.72 11.12
CA LEU A 94 6.53 -5.77 10.13
C LEU A 94 6.22 -5.28 8.71
N SER A 95 5.11 -4.57 8.53
CA SER A 95 4.72 -3.98 7.25
C SER A 95 5.76 -2.95 6.78
N ALA A 96 6.24 -2.10 7.69
CA ALA A 96 7.31 -1.14 7.43
C ALA A 96 8.61 -1.83 7.00
N PHE A 97 8.98 -2.92 7.67
CA PHE A 97 10.17 -3.69 7.33
C PHE A 97 10.07 -4.33 5.94
N ILE A 98 8.95 -4.97 5.63
CA ILE A 98 8.71 -5.57 4.31
C ILE A 98 8.74 -4.50 3.21
N ASN A 99 8.27 -3.28 3.50
CA ASN A 99 8.28 -2.18 2.54
C ASN A 99 9.69 -1.77 2.08
N LEU A 100 10.71 -1.97 2.88
CA LEU A 100 12.09 -1.67 2.47
C LEU A 100 12.55 -2.52 1.28
N PHE A 101 11.97 -3.72 1.12
CA PHE A 101 12.34 -4.69 0.07
C PHE A 101 11.33 -4.75 -1.08
N MET A 102 10.12 -4.22 -0.89
CA MET A 102 9.04 -4.28 -1.86
C MET A 102 8.38 -2.93 -2.04
N GLY A 103 8.75 -2.17 -3.06
CA GLY A 103 8.21 -0.84 -3.34
C GLY A 103 6.73 -0.80 -3.81
N SER A 104 6.12 -1.94 -4.14
CA SER A 104 4.72 -2.01 -4.58
C SER A 104 3.77 -2.32 -3.44
N ALA A 105 2.95 -1.35 -3.02
CA ALA A 105 1.93 -1.52 -1.99
C ALA A 105 0.91 -2.61 -2.35
N SER A 106 0.47 -2.65 -3.62
CA SER A 106 -0.50 -3.64 -4.09
C SER A 106 0.05 -5.06 -4.06
N ALA A 107 1.31 -5.26 -4.47
CA ALA A 107 1.97 -6.57 -4.44
C ALA A 107 2.14 -7.07 -3.00
N LYS A 108 2.60 -6.21 -2.09
CA LYS A 108 2.70 -6.54 -0.66
C LYS A 108 1.35 -6.93 -0.07
N TRP A 109 0.32 -6.11 -0.34
CA TRP A 109 -1.01 -6.40 0.17
C TRP A 109 -1.56 -7.72 -0.35
N ALA A 110 -1.34 -8.04 -1.62
CA ALA A 110 -1.76 -9.32 -2.21
C ALA A 110 -1.14 -10.53 -1.51
N ILE A 111 0.08 -10.40 -0.97
CA ILE A 111 0.78 -11.46 -0.23
C ILE A 111 0.36 -11.47 1.24
N MET A 112 0.25 -10.30 1.87
CA MET A 112 -0.01 -10.19 3.31
C MET A 112 -1.48 -10.40 3.68
N ALA A 113 -2.42 -9.89 2.88
CA ALA A 113 -3.84 -9.91 3.19
C ALA A 113 -4.40 -11.33 3.40
N PRO A 114 -4.11 -12.33 2.56
CA PRO A 114 -4.63 -13.69 2.74
C PRO A 114 -4.20 -14.36 4.05
N VAL A 115 -3.10 -13.91 4.64
CA VAL A 115 -2.58 -14.43 5.91
C VAL A 115 -3.08 -13.60 7.09
N PHE A 116 -2.84 -12.30 7.07
CA PHE A 116 -3.05 -11.43 8.24
C PHE A 116 -4.50 -11.05 8.48
N ILE A 117 -5.32 -10.91 7.43
CA ILE A 117 -6.74 -10.62 7.62
C ILE A 117 -7.45 -11.74 8.38
N PRO A 118 -7.44 -13.01 7.94
CA PRO A 118 -8.10 -14.09 8.67
C PRO A 118 -7.52 -14.27 10.09
N MET A 119 -6.19 -14.16 10.24
CA MET A 119 -5.52 -14.27 11.52
C MET A 119 -6.01 -13.21 12.53
N PHE A 120 -6.11 -11.95 12.11
CA PHE A 120 -6.57 -10.86 12.97
C PHE A 120 -8.08 -10.94 13.22
N MET A 121 -8.86 -11.42 12.27
CA MET A 121 -10.28 -11.70 12.47
C MET A 121 -10.50 -12.77 13.55
N LEU A 122 -9.70 -13.83 13.61
CA LEU A 122 -9.73 -14.81 14.68
C LEU A 122 -9.39 -14.22 16.05
N LEU A 123 -8.59 -13.16 16.08
CA LEU A 123 -8.27 -12.38 17.29
C LEU A 123 -9.33 -11.32 17.63
N GLY A 124 -10.35 -11.13 16.78
CA GLY A 124 -11.48 -10.24 17.02
C GLY A 124 -11.36 -8.87 16.36
N TYR A 125 -10.34 -8.63 15.53
CA TYR A 125 -10.17 -7.37 14.81
C TYR A 125 -10.91 -7.37 13.48
N HIS A 126 -11.45 -6.22 13.12
CA HIS A 126 -12.07 -6.04 11.81
C HIS A 126 -11.00 -5.86 10.71
N PRO A 127 -11.23 -6.33 9.47
CA PRO A 127 -10.28 -6.17 8.36
C PRO A 127 -9.84 -4.72 8.08
N SER A 128 -10.69 -3.74 8.35
CA SER A 128 -10.36 -2.32 8.21
C SER A 128 -9.16 -1.90 9.08
N LEU A 129 -9.07 -2.41 10.32
CA LEU A 129 -7.94 -2.13 11.20
C LEU A 129 -6.65 -2.78 10.68
N THR A 130 -6.73 -4.01 10.19
CA THR A 130 -5.59 -4.69 9.56
C THR A 130 -5.08 -3.90 8.35
N GLN A 131 -5.98 -3.42 7.51
CA GLN A 131 -5.61 -2.62 6.34
C GLN A 131 -5.02 -1.26 6.74
N ALA A 132 -5.60 -0.57 7.73
CA ALA A 132 -5.07 0.70 8.21
C ALA A 132 -3.67 0.56 8.79
N ALA A 133 -3.44 -0.46 9.64
CA ALA A 133 -2.13 -0.75 10.22
C ALA A 133 -1.08 -1.08 9.12
N PHE A 134 -1.47 -1.90 8.12
CA PHE A 134 -0.64 -2.15 6.94
C PHE A 134 -0.26 -0.84 6.23
N ARG A 135 -1.23 0.04 5.98
CA ARG A 135 -1.00 1.31 5.27
C ARG A 135 -0.09 2.27 6.04
N ILE A 136 -0.16 2.29 7.35
CA ILE A 136 0.75 3.06 8.18
C ILE A 136 2.18 2.57 7.99
N GLY A 137 2.44 1.27 8.12
CA GLY A 137 3.76 0.69 7.92
C GLY A 137 4.29 0.90 6.50
N ASP A 138 3.42 0.73 5.49
CA ASP A 138 3.73 0.95 4.08
C ASP A 138 4.14 2.42 3.82
N SER A 139 3.40 3.38 4.34
CA SER A 139 3.59 4.79 4.01
C SER A 139 4.84 5.42 4.63
N VAL A 140 5.13 5.11 5.90
CA VAL A 140 6.20 5.79 6.65
C VAL A 140 7.59 5.45 6.12
N THR A 141 7.79 4.28 5.53
CA THR A 141 9.08 3.84 5.01
C THR A 141 9.26 4.10 3.51
N ASN A 142 8.25 4.62 2.82
CA ASN A 142 8.37 5.03 1.42
C ASN A 142 9.45 6.09 1.19
N LEU A 143 9.71 6.93 2.20
CA LEU A 143 10.74 7.97 2.16
C LEU A 143 12.17 7.42 2.00
N ILE A 144 12.41 6.21 2.46
CA ILE A 144 13.73 5.56 2.50
C ILE A 144 13.82 4.29 1.65
N THR A 145 12.75 3.96 0.90
CA THR A 145 12.67 2.74 0.09
C THR A 145 13.18 2.99 -1.33
N PRO A 146 14.39 2.57 -1.69
CA PRO A 146 14.95 2.81 -3.04
C PRO A 146 14.25 1.99 -4.14
N MET A 147 13.45 0.99 -3.77
CA MET A 147 12.69 0.14 -4.69
C MET A 147 11.40 0.79 -5.21
N MET A 148 11.08 2.01 -4.77
CA MET A 148 9.98 2.80 -5.32
C MET A 148 10.31 3.27 -6.73
N SER A 149 9.37 3.11 -7.65
CA SER A 149 9.55 3.44 -9.08
C SER A 149 9.94 4.90 -9.36
N TYR A 150 9.53 5.82 -8.49
CA TYR A 150 9.85 7.25 -8.61
C TYR A 150 11.08 7.69 -7.79
N PHE A 151 11.73 6.79 -7.05
CA PHE A 151 12.91 7.14 -6.24
C PHE A 151 14.07 7.64 -7.10
N ALA A 152 14.31 7.00 -8.25
CA ALA A 152 15.32 7.45 -9.22
C ALA A 152 15.05 8.86 -9.73
N LEU A 153 13.76 9.21 -9.92
CA LEU A 153 13.36 10.56 -10.32
C LEU A 153 13.69 11.59 -9.24
N ILE A 154 13.44 11.27 -7.96
CA ILE A 154 13.80 12.12 -6.82
C ILE A 154 15.31 12.38 -6.79
N VAL A 155 16.12 11.32 -6.97
CA VAL A 155 17.60 11.45 -7.04
C VAL A 155 17.99 12.40 -8.18
N THR A 156 17.43 12.22 -9.37
CA THR A 156 17.71 13.08 -10.54
C THR A 156 17.36 14.54 -10.29
N TYR A 157 16.23 14.81 -9.62
CA TYR A 157 15.88 16.18 -9.26
C TYR A 157 16.80 16.76 -8.18
N ALA A 158 17.21 15.97 -7.18
CA ALA A 158 18.13 16.40 -6.15
C ALA A 158 19.51 16.77 -6.74
N GLN A 159 19.97 15.99 -7.72
CA GLN A 159 21.24 16.24 -8.42
C GLN A 159 21.27 17.56 -9.22
N LYS A 160 20.11 18.15 -9.53
CA LYS A 160 20.07 19.50 -10.12
C LYS A 160 20.54 20.61 -9.16
N TYR A 161 20.52 20.34 -7.85
CA TYR A 161 20.96 21.27 -6.82
C TYR A 161 22.39 20.98 -6.35
N ASP A 162 22.77 19.70 -6.29
CA ASP A 162 24.15 19.28 -5.98
C ASP A 162 24.40 17.90 -6.63
N ASP A 163 25.35 17.85 -7.56
CA ASP A 163 25.70 16.64 -8.32
C ASP A 163 26.17 15.48 -7.43
N ARG A 164 26.56 15.75 -6.18
CA ARG A 164 26.99 14.76 -5.20
C ARG A 164 25.83 14.00 -4.55
N TYR A 165 24.61 14.46 -4.72
CA TYR A 165 23.45 13.79 -4.12
C TYR A 165 23.19 12.45 -4.80
N GLY A 166 23.25 11.39 -4.02
CA GLY A 166 22.96 10.03 -4.45
C GLY A 166 21.86 9.37 -3.61
N ILE A 167 21.58 8.13 -3.90
CA ILE A 167 20.60 7.31 -3.18
C ILE A 167 20.88 7.34 -1.67
N GLY A 168 22.14 7.12 -1.26
CA GLY A 168 22.54 7.11 0.14
C GLY A 168 22.33 8.44 0.86
N THR A 169 22.56 9.56 0.17
CA THR A 169 22.35 10.91 0.72
C THR A 169 20.87 11.15 1.02
N ILE A 170 19.99 10.79 0.08
CA ILE A 170 18.54 10.95 0.25
C ILE A 170 18.06 10.06 1.39
N ILE A 171 18.44 8.78 1.40
CA ILE A 171 18.05 7.86 2.47
C ILE A 171 18.51 8.38 3.83
N SER A 172 19.78 8.74 3.98
CA SER A 172 20.33 9.21 5.26
C SER A 172 19.62 10.47 5.77
N THR A 173 19.27 11.38 4.86
CA THR A 173 18.52 12.60 5.19
C THR A 173 17.08 12.28 5.61
N MET A 174 16.47 11.25 5.03
CA MET A 174 15.05 10.88 5.28
C MET A 174 14.87 9.92 6.48
N ILE A 175 15.91 9.23 6.95
CA ILE A 175 15.82 8.34 8.12
C ILE A 175 15.20 9.01 9.36
N PRO A 176 15.64 10.22 9.80
CA PRO A 176 15.03 10.86 10.96
C PRO A 176 13.53 11.12 10.78
N TYR A 177 13.12 11.55 9.59
CA TYR A 177 11.72 11.80 9.27
C TYR A 177 10.90 10.51 9.27
N THR A 178 11.43 9.44 8.69
CA THR A 178 10.80 8.12 8.71
C THR A 178 10.57 7.65 10.14
N PHE A 179 11.58 7.81 11.00
CA PHE A 179 11.49 7.40 12.40
C PHE A 179 10.43 8.22 13.17
N LEU A 180 10.46 9.54 13.04
CA LEU A 180 9.50 10.44 13.67
C LEU A 180 8.07 10.18 13.16
N LEU A 181 7.88 10.00 11.84
CA LEU A 181 6.57 9.70 11.27
C LEU A 181 6.06 8.34 11.73
N THR A 182 6.92 7.33 11.84
CA THR A 182 6.54 6.01 12.34
C THR A 182 6.00 6.12 13.77
N ILE A 183 6.71 6.81 14.64
CA ILE A 183 6.27 7.04 16.03
C ILE A 183 4.95 7.83 16.05
N ALA A 184 4.87 8.92 15.32
CA ALA A 184 3.68 9.77 15.27
C ALA A 184 2.45 9.01 14.79
N TRP A 185 2.57 8.20 13.71
CA TRP A 185 1.48 7.41 13.19
C TRP A 185 1.07 6.26 14.12
N ILE A 186 2.02 5.61 14.81
CA ILE A 186 1.71 4.60 15.82
C ILE A 186 0.96 5.23 16.99
N ILE A 187 1.42 6.37 17.50
CA ILE A 187 0.73 7.09 18.58
C ILE A 187 -0.68 7.50 18.13
N PHE A 188 -0.82 8.04 16.94
CA PHE A 188 -2.11 8.43 16.39
C PHE A 188 -3.07 7.23 16.27
N LEU A 189 -2.59 6.09 15.79
CA LEU A 189 -3.38 4.86 15.69
C LEU A 189 -3.81 4.36 17.08
N ILE A 190 -2.92 4.41 18.07
CA ILE A 190 -3.24 4.02 19.47
C ILE A 190 -4.33 4.92 20.04
N ILE A 191 -4.20 6.23 19.86
CA ILE A 191 -5.22 7.21 20.30
C ILE A 191 -6.54 6.92 19.61
N TRP A 192 -6.53 6.70 18.28
CA TRP A 192 -7.73 6.38 17.52
C TRP A 192 -8.43 5.12 18.00
N MET A 193 -7.67 4.07 18.26
CA MET A 193 -8.19 2.81 18.81
C MET A 193 -8.75 3.01 20.22
N SER A 194 -8.11 3.85 21.04
CA SER A 194 -8.55 4.13 22.42
C SER A 194 -9.86 4.89 22.48
N ILE A 195 -10.09 5.78 21.51
CA ILE A 195 -11.36 6.52 21.38
C ILE A 195 -12.47 5.62 20.83
N GLY A 196 -12.11 4.54 20.12
CA GLY A 196 -13.07 3.58 19.54
C GLY A 196 -13.80 4.07 18.29
N LEU A 197 -13.25 5.07 17.59
CA LEU A 197 -13.85 5.61 16.36
C LEU A 197 -13.67 4.65 15.18
N PRO A 198 -14.68 4.52 14.29
CA PRO A 198 -14.55 3.73 13.08
C PRO A 198 -13.49 4.33 12.14
N LEU A 199 -12.84 3.48 11.34
CA LEU A 199 -11.82 3.89 10.36
C LEU A 199 -12.42 4.39 9.04
N GLY A 200 -13.74 4.36 8.91
CA GLY A 200 -14.48 4.82 7.75
C GLY A 200 -15.93 4.31 7.79
N PRO A 201 -16.73 4.62 6.77
CA PRO A 201 -18.07 4.04 6.64
C PRO A 201 -17.95 2.50 6.65
N ASP A 202 -18.74 1.82 7.48
CA ASP A 202 -18.72 0.36 7.66
C ASP A 202 -17.33 -0.23 8.02
N GLY A 203 -16.45 0.58 8.61
CA GLY A 203 -15.09 0.18 9.00
C GLY A 203 -14.87 0.18 10.53
N PRO A 204 -15.56 -0.64 11.33
CA PRO A 204 -15.33 -0.71 12.76
C PRO A 204 -13.93 -1.24 13.08
N LEU A 205 -13.46 -1.02 14.32
CA LEU A 205 -12.15 -1.53 14.77
C LEU A 205 -12.20 -3.02 15.09
N TYR A 206 -13.31 -3.48 15.62
CA TYR A 206 -13.50 -4.84 16.11
C TYR A 206 -14.68 -5.52 15.42
N LEU A 207 -14.66 -6.84 15.38
CA LEU A 207 -15.78 -7.61 14.87
C LEU A 207 -16.98 -7.52 15.83
N PRO A 208 -18.24 -7.51 15.32
CA PRO A 208 -19.42 -7.52 16.16
C PRO A 208 -19.46 -8.79 17.02
N GLY A 209 -19.71 -8.62 18.32
CA GLY A 209 -19.87 -9.74 19.28
C GLY A 209 -18.61 -10.08 20.10
N LYS A 210 -17.59 -9.25 20.09
CA LYS A 210 -16.45 -9.34 21.03
C LYS A 210 -16.22 -8.02 21.75
#